data_b0917c897a1d3d30b0e0b16ef1927bb2
#
_entry.id   b0917c897a1d3d30b0e0b16ef1927bb2
#
_cell.length_a   1.000
_cell.length_b   1.000
_cell.length_c   1.000
_cell.angle_alpha   90.00
_cell.angle_beta   90.00
_cell.angle_gamma   90.00
#
_symmetry.space_group_name_H-M   'P 1'
#
loop_
_entity.id
_entity.type
_entity.pdbx_description
1 polymer ?
#
loop_
_entity_poly.entity_id
_entity_poly.type
_entity_poly.pdbx_seq_one_letter_code
_entity_poly.pdbx_strand_id
1 'polypeptide(L)'
;MSDTILIRGFTASDPALSTLPNGVPVVNFRLASTPRWQDATGTWKEGTTNWYTVKAYRRLAQNIATSIEKGQPLVVSGRQRISRWNREDGTQGTTVEVDALGIGHDLNYGTSTFARTVEKRTVNEGSLQGAPQQGMPGAPQQGMPGAPLQEVPQQNPEAPGMTAQGSPAQNGASQGGGAQSDEPPF
;
A
#
# COMPACT_ATOMS: atom_id res chain seq x y z
N MET A 1 12.43 11.92 -20.87
CA MET A 1 12.32 11.33 -19.52
C MET A 1 11.02 11.81 -18.91
N SER A 2 10.36 11.01 -18.07
CA SER A 2 9.16 11.42 -17.31
C SER A 2 9.45 11.19 -15.83
N ASP A 3 9.07 12.15 -15.00
CA ASP A 3 9.31 12.08 -13.56
C ASP A 3 8.38 11.04 -12.94
N THR A 4 8.93 10.20 -12.08
CA THR A 4 8.16 9.30 -11.22
C THR A 4 7.95 9.96 -9.88
N ILE A 5 6.69 10.05 -9.48
CA ILE A 5 6.27 10.67 -8.23
C ILE A 5 5.51 9.69 -7.36
N LEU A 6 5.51 9.97 -6.05
CA LEU A 6 4.68 9.28 -5.07
C LEU A 6 3.75 10.31 -4.43
N ILE A 7 2.45 10.02 -4.43
CA ILE A 7 1.43 10.91 -3.89
C ILE A 7 0.61 10.16 -2.86
N ARG A 8 0.33 10.82 -1.74
CA ARG A 8 -0.67 10.37 -0.76
C ARG A 8 -1.86 11.32 -0.84
N GLY A 9 -3.07 10.77 -0.79
CA GLY A 9 -4.28 11.58 -0.88
C GLY A 9 -5.55 10.75 -0.79
N PHE A 10 -6.68 11.41 -0.96
CA PHE A 10 -8.01 10.78 -0.92
C PHE A 10 -8.62 10.71 -2.31
N THR A 11 -9.29 9.60 -2.60
CA THR A 11 -10.04 9.42 -3.85
C THR A 11 -11.23 10.37 -3.84
N ALA A 12 -11.23 11.33 -4.77
CA ALA A 12 -12.27 12.38 -4.82
C ALA A 12 -13.42 12.08 -5.79
N SER A 13 -13.27 11.08 -6.64
CA SER A 13 -14.34 10.55 -7.50
C SER A 13 -14.25 9.03 -7.57
N ASP A 14 -15.35 8.36 -7.86
CA ASP A 14 -15.32 6.92 -8.11
C ASP A 14 -14.44 6.58 -9.31
N PRO A 15 -13.66 5.47 -9.25
CA PRO A 15 -12.85 5.02 -10.36
C PRO A 15 -13.72 4.61 -11.56
N ALA A 16 -13.64 5.38 -12.65
CA ALA A 16 -14.37 5.12 -13.89
C ALA A 16 -13.56 4.17 -14.79
N LEU A 17 -13.98 2.90 -14.86
CA LEU A 17 -13.41 1.91 -15.76
C LEU A 17 -14.01 2.05 -17.15
N SER A 18 -13.16 2.08 -18.17
CA SER A 18 -13.53 2.09 -19.58
C SER A 18 -12.58 1.25 -20.40
N THR A 19 -12.86 1.11 -21.70
CA THR A 19 -11.99 0.37 -22.62
C THR A 19 -11.58 1.28 -23.76
N LEU A 20 -10.29 1.35 -24.04
CA LEU A 20 -9.77 2.10 -25.17
C LEU A 20 -10.14 1.39 -26.49
N PRO A 21 -10.10 2.10 -27.67
CA PRO A 21 -10.44 1.52 -28.97
C PRO A 21 -9.61 0.27 -29.33
N ASN A 22 -8.41 0.13 -28.77
CA ASN A 22 -7.53 -1.02 -28.95
C ASN A 22 -7.82 -2.16 -27.95
N GLY A 23 -8.94 -2.13 -27.22
CA GLY A 23 -9.35 -3.16 -26.28
C GLY A 23 -8.66 -3.12 -24.91
N VAL A 24 -7.80 -2.13 -24.63
CA VAL A 24 -7.09 -2.03 -23.35
C VAL A 24 -7.98 -1.40 -22.28
N PRO A 25 -8.22 -2.07 -21.14
CA PRO A 25 -8.91 -1.47 -20.01
C PRO A 25 -8.13 -0.28 -19.47
N VAL A 26 -8.82 0.81 -19.18
CA VAL A 26 -8.29 2.00 -18.53
C VAL A 26 -9.25 2.45 -17.44
N VAL A 27 -8.71 2.85 -16.29
CA VAL A 27 -9.46 3.50 -15.23
C VAL A 27 -8.93 4.91 -15.03
N ASN A 28 -9.82 5.84 -14.72
CA ASN A 28 -9.44 7.18 -14.31
C ASN A 28 -10.27 7.62 -13.10
N PHE A 29 -9.65 8.41 -12.22
CA PHE A 29 -10.31 9.04 -11.08
C PHE A 29 -9.53 10.27 -10.61
N ARG A 30 -10.19 11.09 -9.78
CA ARG A 30 -9.57 12.27 -9.16
C ARG A 30 -8.99 11.90 -7.81
N LEU A 31 -7.77 12.38 -7.54
CA LEU A 31 -7.10 12.26 -6.25
C LEU A 31 -6.85 13.66 -5.68
N ALA A 32 -7.24 13.87 -4.43
CA ALA A 32 -7.04 15.10 -3.67
C ALA A 32 -5.92 14.88 -2.64
N SER A 33 -4.89 15.73 -2.69
CA SER A 33 -3.80 15.71 -1.72
C SER A 33 -3.69 17.08 -1.05
N THR A 34 -4.05 17.14 0.24
CA THR A 34 -4.03 18.37 1.04
C THR A 34 -2.87 18.29 2.02
N PRO A 35 -1.82 19.15 1.88
CA PRO A 35 -0.73 19.18 2.85
C PRO A 35 -1.23 19.67 4.21
N ARG A 36 -0.77 19.02 5.28
CA ARG A 36 -1.05 19.44 6.66
C ARG A 36 0.26 19.55 7.42
N TRP A 37 0.37 20.59 8.24
CA TRP A 37 1.53 20.81 9.10
C TRP A 37 1.12 21.47 10.41
N GLN A 38 1.97 21.37 11.42
CA GLN A 38 1.83 22.14 12.66
C GLN A 38 2.59 23.43 12.55
N ASP A 39 1.97 24.54 12.95
CA ASP A 39 2.65 25.81 13.11
C ASP A 39 3.51 25.84 14.39
N ALA A 40 4.22 26.95 14.62
CA ALA A 40 5.10 27.11 15.78
C ALA A 40 4.36 27.03 17.15
N THR A 41 3.03 27.17 17.15
CA THR A 41 2.18 27.06 18.34
C THR A 41 1.63 25.66 18.55
N GLY A 42 1.95 24.69 17.66
CA GLY A 42 1.42 23.33 17.68
C GLY A 42 0.02 23.19 17.05
N THR A 43 -0.52 24.27 16.47
CA THR A 43 -1.82 24.25 15.80
C THR A 43 -1.70 23.64 14.39
N TRP A 44 -2.60 22.70 14.08
CA TRP A 44 -2.67 22.09 12.75
C TRP A 44 -3.19 23.08 11.70
N LYS A 45 -2.47 23.20 10.61
CA LYS A 45 -2.84 23.99 9.43
C LYS A 45 -2.99 23.09 8.22
N GLU A 46 -3.88 23.48 7.31
CA GLU A 46 -4.08 22.84 6.02
C GLU A 46 -3.68 23.79 4.90
N GLY A 47 -2.99 23.26 3.90
CA GLY A 47 -2.63 24.00 2.70
C GLY A 47 -3.67 23.85 1.59
N THR A 48 -3.35 24.43 0.44
CA THR A 48 -4.16 24.29 -0.76
C THR A 48 -4.15 22.83 -1.23
N THR A 49 -5.32 22.30 -1.52
CA THR A 49 -5.47 20.95 -2.07
C THR A 49 -4.90 20.87 -3.48
N ASN A 50 -3.98 19.96 -3.68
CA ASN A 50 -3.46 19.59 -4.99
C ASN A 50 -4.37 18.53 -5.63
N TRP A 51 -4.78 18.77 -6.87
CA TRP A 51 -5.68 17.90 -7.61
C TRP A 51 -4.95 17.14 -8.70
N TYR A 52 -5.07 15.82 -8.69
CA TYR A 52 -4.48 14.94 -9.70
C TYR A 52 -5.55 14.15 -10.42
N THR A 53 -5.34 13.90 -11.72
CA THR A 53 -6.08 12.90 -12.47
C THR A 53 -5.22 11.65 -12.58
N VAL A 54 -5.61 10.60 -11.89
CA VAL A 54 -4.89 9.32 -11.89
C VAL A 54 -5.46 8.42 -12.97
N LYS A 55 -4.59 7.87 -13.81
CA LYS A 55 -4.93 6.90 -14.86
C LYS A 55 -4.15 5.62 -14.63
N ALA A 56 -4.80 4.48 -14.83
CA ALA A 56 -4.14 3.19 -14.82
C ALA A 56 -4.67 2.32 -15.96
N TYR A 57 -3.88 1.31 -16.35
CA TYR A 57 -4.15 0.52 -17.55
C TYR A 57 -4.11 -0.98 -17.26
N ARG A 58 -4.77 -1.75 -18.14
CA ARG A 58 -4.75 -3.21 -18.15
C ARG A 58 -5.27 -3.80 -16.84
N ARG A 59 -4.57 -4.79 -16.29
CA ARG A 59 -4.97 -5.45 -15.04
C ARG A 59 -5.00 -4.52 -13.84
N LEU A 60 -4.09 -3.53 -13.77
CA LEU A 60 -4.11 -2.55 -12.68
C LEU A 60 -5.43 -1.77 -12.68
N ALA A 61 -5.93 -1.38 -13.88
CA ALA A 61 -7.21 -0.70 -14.02
C ALA A 61 -8.39 -1.54 -13.49
N GLN A 62 -8.43 -2.82 -13.83
CA GLN A 62 -9.47 -3.75 -13.36
C GLN A 62 -9.44 -3.93 -11.84
N ASN A 63 -8.26 -4.11 -11.26
CA ASN A 63 -8.10 -4.25 -9.82
C ASN A 63 -8.50 -2.98 -9.08
N ILE A 64 -8.16 -1.79 -9.60
CA ILE A 64 -8.55 -0.51 -9.02
C ILE A 64 -10.08 -0.39 -8.99
N ALA A 65 -10.74 -0.65 -10.10
CA ALA A 65 -12.20 -0.55 -10.21
C ALA A 65 -12.96 -1.49 -9.26
N THR A 66 -12.32 -2.59 -8.84
CA THR A 66 -12.91 -3.56 -7.90
C THR A 66 -12.57 -3.26 -6.44
N SER A 67 -11.47 -2.55 -6.19
CA SER A 67 -10.90 -2.44 -4.84
C SER A 67 -10.93 -1.04 -4.25
N ILE A 68 -11.16 -0.01 -5.06
CA ILE A 68 -11.06 1.39 -4.63
C ILE A 68 -12.38 2.09 -4.85
N GLU A 69 -12.80 2.85 -3.83
CA GLU A 69 -14.02 3.66 -3.81
C GLU A 69 -13.69 5.12 -3.50
N LYS A 70 -14.60 6.01 -3.84
CA LYS A 70 -14.51 7.43 -3.47
C LYS A 70 -14.39 7.60 -1.96
N GLY A 71 -13.55 8.54 -1.54
CA GLY A 71 -13.31 8.87 -0.14
C GLY A 71 -12.17 8.06 0.52
N GLN A 72 -11.68 7.00 -0.13
CA GLN A 72 -10.63 6.18 0.45
C GLN A 72 -9.24 6.83 0.35
N PRO A 73 -8.39 6.68 1.39
CA PRO A 73 -7.03 7.16 1.40
C PRO A 73 -6.12 6.22 0.59
N LEU A 74 -5.33 6.80 -0.31
CA LEU A 74 -4.46 6.06 -1.22
C LEU A 74 -3.02 6.56 -1.19
N VAL A 75 -2.11 5.62 -1.50
CA VAL A 75 -0.74 5.88 -1.93
C VAL A 75 -0.63 5.50 -3.41
N VAL A 76 -0.25 6.45 -4.23
CA VAL A 76 -0.12 6.31 -5.69
C VAL A 76 1.31 6.57 -6.10
N SER A 77 1.93 5.61 -6.78
CA SER A 77 3.21 5.79 -7.47
C SER A 77 2.97 5.79 -8.98
N GLY A 78 3.54 6.75 -9.68
CA GLY A 78 3.30 6.85 -11.12
C GLY A 78 4.16 7.90 -11.81
N ARG A 79 4.01 7.97 -13.12
CA ARG A 79 4.68 8.98 -13.96
C ARG A 79 3.81 10.20 -14.08
N GLN A 80 4.38 11.36 -13.72
CA GLN A 80 3.69 12.63 -13.84
C GLN A 80 3.69 13.11 -15.30
N ARG A 81 2.54 13.65 -15.71
CA ARG A 81 2.37 14.34 -16.98
C ARG A 81 1.57 15.62 -16.73
N ILE A 82 2.07 16.74 -17.21
CA ILE A 82 1.38 18.02 -17.15
C ILE A 82 0.75 18.28 -18.52
N SER A 83 -0.59 18.39 -18.54
CA SER A 83 -1.37 18.70 -19.73
C SER A 83 -1.92 20.11 -19.61
N ARG A 84 -1.66 20.97 -20.60
CA ARG A 84 -2.27 22.30 -20.71
C ARG A 84 -3.43 22.22 -21.68
N TRP A 85 -4.50 22.87 -21.37
CA TRP A 85 -5.68 22.93 -22.22
C TRP A 85 -6.20 24.35 -22.33
N ASN A 86 -6.76 24.68 -23.50
CA ASN A 86 -7.45 25.93 -23.78
C ASN A 86 -8.87 25.58 -24.17
N ARG A 87 -9.83 26.29 -23.61
CA ARG A 87 -11.23 26.19 -24.03
C ARG A 87 -11.52 27.25 -25.10
N GLU A 88 -12.60 27.05 -25.86
CA GLU A 88 -13.05 27.99 -26.89
C GLU A 88 -13.45 29.35 -26.30
N ASP A 89 -13.82 29.42 -25.02
CA ASP A 89 -14.12 30.66 -24.28
C ASP A 89 -12.85 31.44 -23.85
N GLY A 90 -11.66 30.99 -24.27
CA GLY A 90 -10.36 31.60 -23.93
C GLY A 90 -9.84 31.19 -22.56
N THR A 91 -10.55 30.39 -21.80
CA THR A 91 -10.07 29.86 -20.49
C THR A 91 -8.95 28.86 -20.70
N GLN A 92 -7.83 29.07 -20.01
CA GLN A 92 -6.69 28.17 -20.00
C GLN A 92 -6.55 27.48 -18.65
N GLY A 93 -6.10 26.24 -18.68
CA GLY A 93 -5.84 25.50 -17.44
C GLY A 93 -4.76 24.46 -17.58
N THR A 94 -4.37 23.94 -16.44
CA THR A 94 -3.36 22.88 -16.35
C THR A 94 -3.96 21.71 -15.58
N THR A 95 -3.84 20.51 -16.14
CA THR A 95 -4.19 19.27 -15.46
C THR A 95 -2.92 18.49 -15.18
N VAL A 96 -2.74 18.12 -13.93
CA VAL A 96 -1.66 17.20 -13.55
C VAL A 96 -2.22 15.79 -13.61
N GLU A 97 -1.73 15.03 -14.59
CA GLU A 97 -2.08 13.62 -14.78
C GLU A 97 -0.98 12.74 -14.21
N VAL A 98 -1.37 11.57 -13.67
CA VAL A 98 -0.45 10.56 -13.16
C VAL A 98 -0.78 9.22 -13.79
N ASP A 99 0.10 8.73 -14.65
CA ASP A 99 0.02 7.37 -15.16
C ASP A 99 0.53 6.41 -14.07
N ALA A 100 -0.39 5.78 -13.36
CA ALA A 100 -0.08 4.97 -12.20
C ALA A 100 0.69 3.70 -12.55
N LEU A 101 1.76 3.44 -11.82
CA LEU A 101 2.56 2.22 -11.84
C LEU A 101 2.18 1.27 -10.70
N GLY A 102 1.73 1.83 -9.58
CA GLY A 102 1.26 1.11 -8.40
C GLY A 102 0.33 1.97 -7.56
N ILE A 103 -0.66 1.33 -6.96
CA ILE A 103 -1.66 1.96 -6.09
C ILE A 103 -1.97 1.00 -4.94
N GLY A 104 -2.18 1.55 -3.76
CA GLY A 104 -2.66 0.82 -2.59
C GLY A 104 -3.37 1.73 -1.61
N HIS A 105 -4.12 1.15 -0.68
CA HIS A 105 -4.68 1.88 0.45
C HIS A 105 -3.56 2.41 1.35
N ASP A 106 -3.75 3.62 1.87
CA ASP A 106 -2.86 4.17 2.89
C ASP A 106 -3.24 3.60 4.26
N LEU A 107 -2.45 2.63 4.74
CA LEU A 107 -2.71 1.91 5.98
C LEU A 107 -2.58 2.76 7.25
N ASN A 108 -2.18 4.02 7.15
CA ASN A 108 -2.28 4.95 8.28
C ASN A 108 -3.75 5.27 8.66
N TYR A 109 -4.70 5.00 7.76
CA TYR A 109 -6.11 5.32 7.95
C TYR A 109 -6.99 4.08 8.16
N GLY A 110 -6.45 2.87 8.01
CA GLY A 110 -7.25 1.66 8.14
C GLY A 110 -6.49 0.40 7.74
N THR A 111 -7.22 -0.71 7.67
CA THR A 111 -6.71 -2.02 7.26
C THR A 111 -7.17 -2.38 5.85
N SER A 112 -6.45 -3.28 5.18
CA SER A 112 -6.79 -3.78 3.85
C SER A 112 -6.61 -5.29 3.79
N THR A 113 -7.45 -5.97 3.02
CA THR A 113 -7.34 -7.41 2.77
C THR A 113 -6.88 -7.64 1.34
N PHE A 114 -5.90 -8.53 1.16
CA PHE A 114 -5.34 -8.84 -0.14
C PHE A 114 -5.92 -10.15 -0.68
N ALA A 115 -6.47 -10.10 -1.90
CA ALA A 115 -6.83 -11.27 -2.70
C ALA A 115 -6.02 -11.27 -4.00
N ARG A 116 -5.39 -12.40 -4.31
CA ARG A 116 -4.58 -12.55 -5.53
C ARG A 116 -5.49 -12.75 -6.74
N THR A 117 -5.40 -11.87 -7.74
CA THR A 117 -6.16 -11.95 -9.01
C THR A 117 -5.39 -12.64 -10.14
N VAL A 118 -4.13 -13.06 -9.90
CA VAL A 118 -3.29 -13.79 -10.85
C VAL A 118 -3.15 -15.23 -10.38
N GLU A 119 -3.55 -16.19 -11.21
CA GLU A 119 -3.23 -17.60 -10.95
C GLU A 119 -1.71 -17.79 -10.86
N LYS A 120 -1.26 -18.56 -9.85
CA LYS A 120 0.12 -19.05 -9.84
C LYS A 120 0.32 -19.82 -11.15
N ARG A 121 1.25 -19.42 -11.99
CA ARG A 121 1.79 -20.34 -13.00
C ARG A 121 2.32 -21.54 -12.22
N THR A 122 1.62 -22.64 -12.27
CA THR A 122 2.17 -23.94 -11.89
C THR A 122 3.27 -24.18 -12.91
N VAL A 123 4.51 -23.97 -12.52
CA VAL A 123 5.67 -24.50 -13.25
C VAL A 123 5.47 -26.01 -13.15
N ASN A 124 5.17 -26.64 -14.28
CA ASN A 124 5.00 -28.08 -14.35
C ASN A 124 6.40 -28.67 -14.11
N GLU A 125 6.69 -29.11 -12.87
CA GLU A 125 7.93 -29.82 -12.49
C GLU A 125 8.08 -31.19 -13.18
N GLY A 126 7.22 -31.47 -14.17
CA GLY A 126 7.19 -32.74 -14.91
C GLY A 126 8.21 -32.89 -16.04
N SER A 127 9.14 -31.95 -16.25
CA SER A 127 10.06 -32.01 -17.41
C SER A 127 11.53 -32.30 -17.06
N LEU A 128 11.84 -32.77 -15.86
CA LEU A 128 13.21 -33.20 -15.49
C LEU A 128 13.33 -34.72 -15.28
N GLN A 129 12.46 -35.52 -15.89
CA GLN A 129 12.62 -36.97 -15.90
C GLN A 129 12.97 -37.41 -17.33
N GLY A 130 14.26 -37.51 -17.62
CA GLY A 130 14.72 -38.02 -18.90
C GLY A 130 16.16 -37.70 -19.27
N ALA A 131 17.12 -37.82 -18.32
CA ALA A 131 18.51 -37.98 -18.69
C ALA A 131 18.90 -39.46 -18.50
N PRO A 132 19.40 -40.15 -19.55
CA PRO A 132 19.86 -41.53 -19.40
C PRO A 132 21.13 -41.55 -18.54
N GLN A 133 21.13 -42.30 -17.45
CA GLN A 133 22.32 -42.65 -16.70
C GLN A 133 23.22 -43.50 -17.57
N GLN A 134 24.30 -42.93 -18.12
CA GLN A 134 25.42 -43.73 -18.60
C GLN A 134 26.28 -44.12 -17.39
N GLY A 135 26.40 -45.43 -17.22
CA GLY A 135 27.17 -46.06 -16.14
C GLY A 135 28.65 -45.74 -16.23
N MET A 136 29.24 -45.32 -15.11
CA MET A 136 30.67 -45.34 -14.90
C MET A 136 31.07 -46.53 -14.02
N PRO A 137 32.16 -47.25 -14.38
CA PRO A 137 32.63 -48.40 -13.63
C PRO A 137 33.34 -47.99 -12.34
N GLY A 138 33.26 -48.84 -11.36
CA GLY A 138 33.66 -48.70 -9.99
C GLY A 138 35.09 -48.23 -9.72
N ALA A 139 35.26 -47.46 -8.63
CA ALA A 139 36.52 -47.25 -7.92
C ALA A 139 36.37 -47.71 -6.47
N PRO A 140 37.43 -48.26 -5.84
CA PRO A 140 37.30 -49.06 -4.63
C PRO A 140 37.17 -48.20 -3.35
N GLN A 141 36.40 -48.70 -2.42
CA GLN A 141 36.26 -48.23 -1.04
C GLN A 141 37.59 -48.30 -0.31
N GLN A 142 38.08 -47.15 0.19
CA GLN A 142 39.03 -47.10 1.32
C GLN A 142 38.30 -46.48 2.51
N GLY A 143 38.21 -47.29 3.57
CA GLY A 143 37.62 -46.91 4.84
C GLY A 143 38.46 -45.88 5.58
N MET A 144 37.82 -44.92 6.24
CA MET A 144 38.39 -44.09 7.27
C MET A 144 37.62 -44.26 8.58
N PRO A 145 38.33 -44.33 9.71
CA PRO A 145 37.76 -44.62 11.03
C PRO A 145 37.10 -43.41 11.67
N GLY A 146 36.14 -43.68 12.55
CA GLY A 146 35.26 -42.78 13.22
C GLY A 146 35.93 -41.64 14.01
N ALA A 147 35.23 -40.51 14.02
CA ALA A 147 35.42 -39.44 14.99
C ALA A 147 34.16 -39.30 15.86
N PRO A 148 34.28 -39.02 17.16
CA PRO A 148 33.20 -39.11 18.11
C PRO A 148 32.29 -37.90 18.09
N LEU A 149 31.01 -38.16 18.35
CA LEU A 149 29.94 -37.17 18.55
C LEU A 149 30.27 -36.29 19.79
N GLN A 150 30.36 -34.99 19.60
CA GLN A 150 30.32 -34.02 20.69
C GLN A 150 28.87 -33.60 20.92
N GLU A 151 28.39 -33.89 22.10
CA GLU A 151 27.14 -33.36 22.66
C GLU A 151 27.26 -31.84 22.86
N VAL A 152 26.28 -31.11 22.36
CA VAL A 152 26.14 -29.68 22.65
C VAL A 152 25.08 -29.53 23.76
N PRO A 153 25.39 -28.90 24.92
CA PRO A 153 24.42 -28.70 25.99
C PRO A 153 23.36 -27.66 25.59
N GLN A 154 22.11 -28.03 25.76
CA GLN A 154 20.98 -27.10 25.77
C GLN A 154 21.09 -26.18 26.99
N GLN A 155 21.26 -24.89 26.78
CA GLN A 155 21.04 -23.88 27.81
C GLN A 155 19.66 -23.24 27.57
N ASN A 156 18.79 -23.46 28.55
CA ASN A 156 17.51 -22.82 28.72
C ASN A 156 17.72 -21.53 29.54
N PRO A 157 17.34 -20.33 29.15
CA PRO A 157 17.30 -19.21 30.05
C PRO A 157 15.90 -19.07 30.67
N GLU A 158 15.89 -19.25 31.99
CA GLU A 158 14.79 -18.91 32.91
C GLU A 158 14.35 -17.44 32.76
N ALA A 159 13.05 -17.24 32.82
CA ALA A 159 12.42 -15.94 32.95
C ALA A 159 12.47 -15.47 34.43
N PRO A 160 12.82 -14.22 34.73
CA PRO A 160 12.58 -13.65 36.05
C PRO A 160 11.19 -13.03 36.11
N GLY A 161 10.38 -13.51 37.06
CA GLY A 161 9.12 -12.93 37.44
C GLY A 161 9.30 -11.52 38.05
N MET A 162 8.38 -10.62 37.72
CA MET A 162 8.18 -9.40 38.46
C MET A 162 6.76 -9.35 39.05
N THR A 163 6.78 -9.26 40.35
CA THR A 163 5.69 -9.16 41.31
C THR A 163 4.79 -7.95 41.06
N ALA A 164 3.50 -8.19 41.24
CA ALA A 164 2.44 -7.21 41.35
C ALA A 164 2.56 -6.39 42.66
N GLN A 165 2.35 -5.09 42.59
CA GLN A 165 2.00 -4.24 43.70
C GLN A 165 1.18 -3.05 43.18
N GLY A 166 -0.10 -3.03 43.46
CA GLY A 166 -0.75 -2.26 44.46
C GLY A 166 -1.34 -0.96 43.93
N SER A 167 -2.64 -0.91 43.71
CA SER A 167 -3.45 0.32 43.57
C SER A 167 -3.40 1.15 44.86
N PRO A 168 -3.74 2.48 44.82
CA PRO A 168 -5.11 2.80 45.18
C PRO A 168 -5.81 3.89 44.33
N ALA A 169 -7.12 3.79 44.38
CA ALA A 169 -8.10 4.73 43.86
C ALA A 169 -8.07 6.08 44.59
N GLN A 170 -8.38 7.17 43.89
CA GLN A 170 -8.99 8.35 44.51
C GLN A 170 -10.04 8.95 43.56
N ASN A 171 -11.24 9.02 44.18
CA ASN A 171 -12.43 9.73 43.74
C ASN A 171 -12.19 11.24 43.59
N GLY A 172 -12.90 11.86 42.67
CA GLY A 172 -13.05 13.31 42.59
C GLY A 172 -14.16 13.67 41.61
N ALA A 173 -15.38 13.77 42.12
CA ALA A 173 -16.54 14.32 41.42
C ALA A 173 -16.52 15.84 41.45
N SER A 174 -17.00 16.49 40.38
CA SER A 174 -17.72 17.79 40.33
C SER A 174 -18.07 18.05 38.86
N GLN A 175 -19.33 17.96 38.46
CA GLN A 175 -20.38 18.98 38.40
C GLN A 175 -20.07 20.13 37.41
N GLY A 176 -20.96 20.24 36.42
CA GLY A 176 -21.55 21.51 36.05
C GLY A 176 -21.39 21.97 34.61
N GLY A 177 -22.45 21.81 33.82
CA GLY A 177 -23.12 22.97 33.23
C GLY A 177 -22.71 23.38 31.82
N GLY A 178 -23.71 23.43 30.94
CA GLY A 178 -23.77 24.43 29.88
C GLY A 178 -23.87 23.89 28.47
N ALA A 179 -25.10 23.63 28.05
CA ALA A 179 -25.50 23.58 26.66
C ALA A 179 -25.28 24.94 26.01
N GLN A 180 -24.68 24.94 24.80
CA GLN A 180 -25.02 25.94 23.78
C GLN A 180 -24.71 25.35 22.42
N SER A 181 -25.78 25.11 21.69
CA SER A 181 -25.84 24.89 20.24
C SER A 181 -25.41 26.18 19.53
N ASP A 182 -24.41 26.09 18.65
CA ASP A 182 -24.22 27.07 17.60
C ASP A 182 -23.96 26.31 16.30
N GLU A 183 -24.99 26.34 15.46
CA GLU A 183 -25.04 25.94 14.07
C GLU A 183 -24.40 27.07 13.25
N PRO A 184 -23.39 26.83 12.42
CA PRO A 184 -22.94 27.82 11.44
C PRO A 184 -23.70 27.64 10.13
N PRO A 185 -24.12 28.75 9.46
CA PRO A 185 -24.79 28.73 8.18
C PRO A 185 -23.81 28.57 7.01
N PHE A 186 -24.25 27.80 6.00
CA PHE A 186 -23.80 27.63 4.60
C PHE A 186 -22.56 26.79 4.32
#